data_738f8e409d29fbaa382dcbd0cf91936c
#
_entry.id   738f8e409d29fbaa382dcbd0cf91936c
#
_cell.length_a   1.000
_cell.length_b   1.000
_cell.length_c   1.000
_cell.angle_alpha   90.00
_cell.angle_beta   90.00
_cell.angle_gamma   90.00
#
_symmetry.space_group_name_H-M   'P 1'
#
loop_
_entity.id
_entity.type
_entity.pdbx_description
1 polymer ?
#
loop_
_entity_poly.entity_id
_entity_poly.type
_entity_poly.pdbx_seq_one_letter_code
_entity_poly.pdbx_strand_id
1 'polypeptide(L)' 'MVNKVILIGNVGADPDVKYLEGGVAVARFSLATSEVYNNKNGERVTQTEWHNIVLWRNLAQIAEKYVKKGMMLYVEG' A
#
# COMPACT_ATOMS: atom_id res chain seq x y z
N MET A 1 6.70 21.89 -10.19
CA MET A 1 5.51 21.26 -9.62
C MET A 1 5.92 20.09 -8.77
N VAL A 2 5.35 19.98 -7.59
CA VAL A 2 5.60 18.83 -6.70
C VAL A 2 4.32 18.03 -6.58
N ASN A 3 4.42 16.73 -6.79
CA ASN A 3 3.32 15.81 -6.59
C ASN A 3 3.82 14.65 -5.73
N LYS A 4 3.41 14.64 -4.48
CA LYS A 4 3.90 13.67 -3.50
C LYS A 4 2.74 13.12 -2.70
N VAL A 5 2.72 11.80 -2.55
CA VAL A 5 1.72 11.08 -1.77
C VAL A 5 2.42 10.34 -0.64
N ILE A 6 1.85 10.42 0.55
CA ILE A 6 2.31 9.68 1.72
C ILE A 6 1.13 8.86 2.25
N LEU A 7 1.31 7.55 2.37
CA LEU A 7 0.29 6.64 2.87
C LEU A 7 0.85 5.79 4.00
N ILE A 8 0.06 5.64 5.06
CA ILE A 8 0.36 4.70 6.15
C ILE A 8 -0.85 3.79 6.28
N GLY A 9 -0.64 2.50 6.15
CA GLY A 9 -1.75 1.56 6.21
C GLY A 9 -1.31 0.11 6.27
N ASN A 10 -2.28 -0.78 6.15
CA ASN A 10 -2.05 -2.20 6.23
C ASN A 10 -2.16 -2.88 4.87
N VAL A 11 -1.28 -3.83 4.64
CA VAL A 11 -1.25 -4.61 3.40
C VAL A 11 -2.43 -5.57 3.37
N GLY A 12 -3.23 -5.50 2.29
CA GLY A 12 -4.44 -6.30 2.16
C GLY A 12 -4.24 -7.73 1.69
N ALA A 13 -3.15 -7.97 0.97
CA ALA A 13 -2.79 -9.30 0.47
C ALA A 13 -1.30 -9.34 0.21
N ASP A 14 -0.72 -10.53 0.14
CA ASP A 14 0.69 -10.67 -0.22
C ASP A 14 0.93 -10.05 -1.61
N PRO A 15 2.07 -9.37 -1.83
CA PRO A 15 2.34 -8.73 -3.11
C PRO A 15 2.37 -9.73 -4.27
N ASP A 16 1.81 -9.31 -5.39
CA ASP A 16 1.93 -10.02 -6.65
C ASP A 16 3.16 -9.48 -7.37
N VAL A 17 4.17 -10.32 -7.53
CA VAL A 17 5.45 -9.92 -8.11
C VAL A 17 5.62 -10.57 -9.47
N LYS A 18 5.94 -9.77 -10.46
CA LYS A 18 6.21 -10.23 -11.83
C LYS A 18 7.56 -9.70 -12.29
N TYR A 19 8.22 -10.52 -13.11
CA TYR A 19 9.46 -10.11 -13.75
C TYR A 19 9.18 -9.90 -15.22
N LEU A 20 9.41 -8.65 -15.67
CA LEU A 20 9.22 -8.27 -17.05
C LEU A 20 10.45 -8.63 -17.87
N GLU A 21 10.36 -8.44 -19.18
CA GLU A 21 11.48 -8.62 -20.09
C GLU A 21 12.68 -7.80 -19.64
N GLY A 22 13.87 -8.39 -19.65
CA GLY A 22 15.07 -7.74 -19.14
C GLY A 22 15.26 -7.87 -17.62
N GLY A 23 14.42 -8.67 -16.94
CA GLY A 23 14.57 -8.93 -15.52
C GLY A 23 14.07 -7.83 -14.60
N VAL A 24 13.24 -6.92 -15.12
CA VAL A 24 12.67 -5.82 -14.31
C VAL A 24 11.55 -6.35 -13.42
N ALA A 25 11.73 -6.25 -12.12
CA ALA A 25 10.72 -6.68 -11.15
C ALA A 25 9.65 -5.61 -10.95
N VAL A 26 8.38 -6.04 -10.90
CA VAL A 26 7.24 -5.19 -10.58
C VAL A 26 6.41 -5.89 -9.51
N ALA A 27 6.17 -5.20 -8.39
CA ALA A 27 5.32 -5.71 -7.32
C ALA A 27 4.07 -4.87 -7.19
N ARG A 28 2.93 -5.51 -6.99
CA ARG A 28 1.65 -4.85 -6.78
C ARG A 28 0.97 -5.39 -5.55
N PHE A 29 0.41 -4.50 -4.75
CA PHE A 29 -0.41 -4.89 -3.61
C PHE A 29 -1.39 -3.78 -3.25
N SER A 30 -2.40 -4.14 -2.46
CA SER A 30 -3.38 -3.19 -1.94
C SER A 30 -2.96 -2.73 -0.56
N LEU A 31 -3.09 -1.44 -0.28
CA LEU A 31 -2.84 -0.85 1.02
C LEU A 31 -4.12 -0.20 1.52
N ALA A 32 -4.57 -0.59 2.71
CA ALA A 32 -5.75 -0.04 3.35
C ALA A 32 -5.36 1.08 4.28
N THR A 33 -5.87 2.29 4.03
CA THR A 33 -5.75 3.41 4.97
C THR A 33 -7.10 3.62 5.63
N SER A 34 -7.10 3.91 6.94
CA SER A 34 -8.33 4.05 7.70
C SER A 34 -8.35 5.35 8.47
N GLU A 35 -9.52 5.99 8.50
CA GLU A 35 -9.80 7.15 9.31
C GLU A 35 -10.92 6.83 10.27
N VAL A 36 -10.81 7.35 11.50
CA VAL A 36 -11.86 7.25 12.51
C VAL A 36 -12.31 8.64 12.84
N TYR A 37 -13.62 8.87 12.74
CA TYR A 37 -14.20 10.17 13.06
C TYR A 37 -15.57 9.99 13.71
N ASN A 38 -16.03 11.03 14.39
CA ASN A 38 -17.38 11.07 14.95
C ASN A 38 -18.33 11.74 13.94
N ASN A 39 -19.46 11.13 13.69
CA ASN A 39 -20.48 11.70 12.82
C ASN A 39 -21.31 12.74 13.60
N LYS A 40 -22.34 13.32 12.94
CA LYS A 40 -23.22 14.33 13.54
C LYS A 40 -24.01 13.81 14.72
N ASN A 41 -24.23 12.51 14.81
CA ASN A 41 -24.96 11.86 15.91
C ASN A 41 -24.03 11.46 17.06
N GLY A 42 -22.75 11.80 17.00
CA GLY A 42 -21.76 11.42 18.01
C GLY A 42 -21.29 9.97 17.90
N GLU A 43 -21.67 9.27 16.84
CA GLU A 43 -21.24 7.90 16.62
C GLU A 43 -19.85 7.84 16.02
N ARG A 44 -19.08 6.85 16.45
CA ARG A 44 -17.74 6.60 15.92
C ARG A 44 -17.82 5.86 14.59
N VAL A 45 -17.28 6.45 13.54
CA VAL A 45 -17.29 5.89 12.20
C VAL A 45 -15.87 5.62 11.74
N THR A 46 -15.63 4.43 11.19
CA THR A 46 -14.37 4.08 10.55
C THR A 46 -14.55 4.06 9.04
N GLN A 47 -13.73 4.81 8.33
CA GLN A 47 -13.73 4.81 6.88
C GLN A 47 -12.42 4.24 6.37
N THR A 48 -12.49 3.26 5.49
CA THR A 48 -11.32 2.61 4.91
C THR A 48 -11.27 2.87 3.41
N GLU A 49 -10.10 3.25 2.93
CA GLU A 49 -9.84 3.39 1.50
C GLU A 49 -8.73 2.43 1.08
N TRP A 50 -8.90 1.86 -0.10
CA TRP A 50 -7.93 0.93 -0.67
C TRP A 50 -7.13 1.62 -1.75
N HIS A 51 -5.81 1.50 -1.65
CA HIS A 51 -4.88 2.08 -2.63
C HIS A 51 -4.12 0.96 -3.32
N ASN A 52 -3.98 1.06 -4.63
CA ASN A 52 -3.15 0.14 -5.40
C ASN A 52 -1.72 0.67 -5.42
N ILE A 53 -0.81 -0.10 -4.85
CA ILE A 53 0.60 0.25 -4.78
C ILE A 53 1.36 -0.54 -5.83
N VAL A 54 2.19 0.14 -6.59
CA VAL A 54 3.05 -0.46 -7.61
C VAL A 54 4.49 -0.09 -7.30
N LEU A 55 5.34 -1.10 -7.14
CA LEU A 55 6.76 -0.91 -6.87
C LEU A 55 7.57 -1.51 -8.01
N TRP A 56 8.70 -0.88 -8.30
CA TRP A 56 9.56 -1.25 -9.40
C TRP A 56 10.97 -1.61 -8.92
N ARG A 57 11.59 -2.56 -9.62
CA ARG A 57 13.02 -2.89 -9.46
C ARG A 57 13.39 -3.29 -8.03
N ASN A 58 14.32 -2.58 -7.41
CA ASN A 58 14.80 -2.91 -6.06
C ASN A 58 13.70 -2.89 -5.01
N LEU A 59 12.78 -1.93 -5.09
CA LEU A 59 11.65 -1.87 -4.16
C LEU A 59 10.72 -3.07 -4.33
N ALA A 60 10.51 -3.51 -5.57
CA ALA A 60 9.71 -4.70 -5.84
C ALA A 60 10.37 -5.96 -5.25
N GLN A 61 11.67 -6.08 -5.36
CA GLN A 61 12.43 -7.21 -4.81
C GLN A 61 12.38 -7.22 -3.28
N ILE A 62 12.47 -6.04 -2.66
CA ILE A 62 12.34 -5.91 -1.21
C ILE A 62 10.93 -6.31 -0.77
N ALA A 63 9.90 -5.87 -1.49
CA ALA A 63 8.53 -6.24 -1.19
C ALA A 63 8.32 -7.75 -1.30
N GLU A 64 8.91 -8.39 -2.30
CA GLU A 64 8.82 -9.84 -2.47
C GLU A 64 9.33 -10.58 -1.24
N LYS A 65 10.42 -10.09 -0.63
CA LYS A 65 11.05 -10.75 0.51
C LYS A 65 10.35 -10.47 1.84
N TYR A 66 9.89 -9.25 2.06
CA TYR A 66 9.52 -8.78 3.39
C TYR A 66 8.06 -8.38 3.56
N VAL A 67 7.39 -7.93 2.50
CA VAL A 67 6.02 -7.44 2.62
C VAL A 67 5.03 -8.60 2.61
N LYS A 68 4.17 -8.63 3.63
CA LYS A 68 3.17 -9.69 3.81
C LYS A 68 1.83 -9.08 4.18
N LYS A 69 0.76 -9.82 3.87
CA LYS A 69 -0.61 -9.46 4.26
C LYS A 69 -0.69 -9.10 5.75
N GLY A 70 -1.37 -8.00 6.04
CA GLY A 70 -1.59 -7.53 7.41
C GLY A 70 -0.50 -6.64 7.96
N MET A 71 0.64 -6.56 7.30
CA MET A 71 1.76 -5.74 7.74
C MET A 71 1.43 -4.25 7.59
N MET A 72 1.87 -3.42 8.53
CA MET A 72 1.73 -1.97 8.44
C MET A 72 2.92 -1.38 7.68
N LEU A 73 2.63 -0.55 6.68
CA LEU A 73 3.66 0.09 5.87
C LEU A 73 3.48 1.59 5.80
N TYR A 74 4.60 2.27 5.68
CA TYR A 74 4.69 3.67 5.29
C TYR A 74 5.14 3.72 3.83
N VAL A 75 4.32 4.33 2.98
CA VAL A 75 4.60 4.42 1.54
C VAL A 75 4.66 5.88 1.13
N GLU A 76 5.70 6.25 0.43
CA GLU A 76 5.92 7.59 -0.09
C GLU A 76 6.21 7.52 -1.59
N GLY A 77 5.48 8.31 -2.36
CA GLY A 77 5.68 8.32 -3.80
C GLY A 77 5.09 9.50 -4.53
#